data_cac0456e0ace992c2bd66d565a2a2395
#
_entry.id   cac0456e0ace992c2bd66d565a2a2395
#
_cell.length_a   1.000
_cell.length_b   1.000
_cell.length_c   1.000
_cell.angle_alpha   90.00
_cell.angle_beta   90.00
_cell.angle_gamma   90.00
#
_symmetry.space_group_name_H-M   'P 1'
#
loop_
_entity.id
_entity.type
_entity.pdbx_description
1 polymer ?
#
loop_
_entity_poly.entity_id
_entity_poly.type
_entity_poly.pdbx_seq_one_letter_code
_entity_poly.pdbx_strand_id
1 'polypeptide(L)'
;MKIKKILALAVALTSVFAVAGCGSTGDSSSKVSTVKKVKVEDTQEIEAIPDDAQKTIRWMGTYDLNEKKGEDKSVEMTLFNNKGGKVEYTRVTDSEKFDQLASAIMAQQNVPDIFKYEWMAFPAQVLKDMYQPVDDIVNFDDPLWADVKTAADKFVMGGKHYVAPISFTVGTLMMYDQDVIDAEGLDDPYELYQNNEWNWDNWYDMMSEFVSNAPAD
;
A
#
# COMPACT_ATOMS: atom_id res chain seq x y z
N MET A 1 0.07 -6.46 33.53
CA MET A 1 -0.49 -5.27 32.84
C MET A 1 -1.51 -5.81 31.85
N LYS A 2 -2.79 -5.48 31.98
CA LYS A 2 -3.84 -6.05 31.11
C LYS A 2 -3.76 -5.34 29.76
N ILE A 3 -3.31 -6.07 28.75
CA ILE A 3 -3.32 -5.62 27.35
C ILE A 3 -4.78 -5.47 26.94
N LYS A 4 -5.20 -4.23 26.67
CA LYS A 4 -6.55 -3.97 26.15
C LYS A 4 -6.56 -4.42 24.69
N LYS A 5 -7.50 -5.30 24.36
CA LYS A 5 -7.71 -5.78 23.01
C LYS A 5 -8.03 -4.59 22.10
N ILE A 6 -7.15 -4.30 21.15
CA ILE A 6 -7.41 -3.35 20.06
C ILE A 6 -8.23 -4.12 19.05
N LEU A 7 -9.43 -3.66 18.80
CA LEU A 7 -10.29 -4.22 17.75
C LEU A 7 -9.74 -3.76 16.40
N ALA A 8 -9.15 -4.67 15.64
CA ALA A 8 -8.71 -4.39 14.28
C ALA A 8 -9.94 -4.17 13.40
N LEU A 9 -10.12 -2.94 12.91
CA LEU A 9 -11.17 -2.61 11.95
C LEU A 9 -10.71 -3.07 10.57
N ALA A 10 -11.21 -4.21 10.14
CA ALA A 10 -10.96 -4.76 8.83
C ALA A 10 -11.96 -4.17 7.82
N VAL A 11 -11.48 -3.41 6.86
CA VAL A 11 -12.27 -2.86 5.75
C VAL A 11 -12.07 -3.72 4.52
N ALA A 12 -13.08 -4.51 4.15
CA ALA A 12 -13.10 -5.22 2.88
C ALA A 12 -13.52 -4.26 1.75
N LEU A 13 -12.59 -3.96 0.85
CA LEU A 13 -12.86 -3.22 -0.38
C LEU A 13 -13.13 -4.22 -1.51
N THR A 14 -14.40 -4.37 -1.90
CA THR A 14 -14.74 -4.97 -3.19
C THR A 14 -14.75 -3.87 -4.25
N SER A 15 -13.67 -3.74 -5.01
CA SER A 15 -13.61 -2.89 -6.18
C SER A 15 -14.31 -3.57 -7.37
N VAL A 16 -15.48 -3.08 -7.73
CA VAL A 16 -16.13 -3.43 -9.00
C VAL A 16 -15.52 -2.57 -10.11
N PHE A 17 -14.66 -3.15 -10.92
CA PHE A 17 -14.22 -2.53 -12.17
C PHE A 17 -15.29 -2.73 -13.25
N ALA A 18 -16.01 -1.68 -13.57
CA ALA A 18 -16.79 -1.63 -14.79
C ALA A 18 -15.88 -1.19 -15.94
N VAL A 19 -15.46 -2.15 -16.77
CA VAL A 19 -14.77 -1.88 -18.04
C VAL A 19 -15.82 -1.42 -19.04
N ALA A 20 -15.86 -0.13 -19.35
CA ALA A 20 -16.61 0.40 -20.48
C ALA A 20 -15.69 0.49 -21.69
N GLY A 21 -16.00 -0.29 -22.72
CA GLY A 21 -15.24 -0.40 -23.94
C GLY A 21 -15.18 0.90 -24.75
N CYS A 22 -14.03 1.09 -25.39
CA CYS A 22 -13.75 2.17 -26.33
C CYS A 22 -14.35 1.87 -27.70
N GLY A 23 -15.11 2.80 -28.22
CA GLY A 23 -15.61 2.83 -29.61
C GLY A 23 -15.55 4.25 -30.17
N SER A 24 -14.56 4.49 -31.00
CA SER A 24 -14.44 5.33 -32.19
C SER A 24 -15.11 6.72 -32.32
N THR A 25 -14.24 7.69 -32.52
CA THR A 25 -14.28 8.92 -33.38
C THR A 25 -15.36 9.97 -33.17
N GLY A 26 -14.89 11.18 -32.86
CA GLY A 26 -15.49 12.45 -33.30
C GLY A 26 -15.75 13.48 -32.23
N ASP A 27 -14.93 14.51 -32.30
CA ASP A 27 -15.17 15.89 -31.90
C ASP A 27 -15.06 16.29 -30.40
N SER A 28 -14.17 17.26 -30.25
CA SER A 28 -13.69 17.88 -29.02
C SER A 28 -14.75 18.68 -28.30
N SER A 29 -15.16 18.24 -27.16
CA SER A 29 -15.36 19.08 -25.97
C SER A 29 -15.36 18.16 -24.75
N SER A 30 -14.24 18.14 -24.03
CA SER A 30 -14.10 17.37 -22.80
C SER A 30 -15.05 17.90 -21.72
N LYS A 31 -16.25 17.36 -21.69
CA LYS A 31 -17.05 17.40 -20.46
C LYS A 31 -16.35 16.49 -19.47
N VAL A 32 -15.59 17.09 -18.56
CA VAL A 32 -15.14 16.41 -17.35
C VAL A 32 -16.39 15.78 -16.73
N SER A 33 -16.49 14.46 -16.86
CA SER A 33 -17.51 13.68 -16.19
C SER A 33 -17.36 13.94 -14.70
N THR A 34 -18.30 14.66 -14.12
CA THR A 34 -18.40 14.81 -12.68
C THR A 34 -18.55 13.42 -12.11
N VAL A 35 -17.50 12.91 -11.50
CA VAL A 35 -17.54 11.65 -10.75
C VAL A 35 -18.68 11.79 -9.75
N LYS A 36 -19.74 11.01 -9.94
CA LYS A 36 -20.85 10.99 -8.98
C LYS A 36 -20.25 10.69 -7.61
N LYS A 37 -20.56 11.55 -6.62
CA LYS A 37 -20.20 11.29 -5.23
C LYS A 37 -20.63 9.88 -4.88
N VAL A 38 -19.66 9.03 -4.58
CA VAL A 38 -19.95 7.69 -4.04
C VAL A 38 -20.38 7.93 -2.61
N LYS A 39 -21.69 7.72 -2.34
CA LYS A 39 -22.16 7.72 -0.98
C LYS A 39 -21.63 6.47 -0.31
N VAL A 40 -20.77 6.63 0.69
CA VAL A 40 -20.32 5.51 1.50
C VAL A 40 -21.53 5.04 2.32
N GLU A 41 -22.15 3.96 1.88
CA GLU A 41 -23.19 3.28 2.64
C GLU A 41 -22.49 2.21 3.47
N ASP A 42 -22.70 2.26 4.76
CA ASP A 42 -22.25 1.22 5.70
C ASP A 42 -23.14 -0.01 5.50
N THR A 43 -22.84 -0.78 4.46
CA THR A 43 -23.58 -1.99 4.10
C THR A 43 -23.14 -3.23 4.87
N GLN A 44 -22.07 -3.13 5.65
CA GLN A 44 -21.59 -4.18 6.53
C GLN A 44 -22.02 -3.84 7.97
N GLU A 45 -22.53 -4.82 8.68
CA GLU A 45 -22.76 -4.75 10.13
C GLU A 45 -21.41 -4.77 10.88
N ILE A 46 -20.59 -3.74 10.65
CA ILE A 46 -19.41 -3.52 11.45
C ILE A 46 -19.90 -2.93 12.78
N GLU A 47 -19.66 -3.64 13.86
CA GLU A 47 -20.03 -3.17 15.19
C GLU A 47 -19.35 -1.84 15.54
N ALA A 48 -20.04 -1.01 16.30
CA ALA A 48 -19.44 0.19 16.85
C ALA A 48 -18.28 -0.17 17.78
N ILE A 49 -17.27 0.70 17.85
CA ILE A 49 -16.14 0.49 18.75
C ILE A 49 -16.68 0.47 20.19
N PRO A 50 -16.45 -0.58 20.98
CA PRO A 50 -16.92 -0.69 22.35
C PRO A 50 -16.51 0.51 23.20
N ASP A 51 -17.34 0.85 24.19
CA ASP A 51 -17.09 2.04 25.01
C ASP A 51 -15.84 1.93 25.89
N ASP A 52 -15.44 0.73 26.25
CA ASP A 52 -14.24 0.43 27.02
C ASP A 52 -12.98 0.24 26.14
N ALA A 53 -13.12 0.29 24.82
CA ALA A 53 -12.00 0.20 23.89
C ALA A 53 -11.36 1.58 23.66
N GLN A 54 -10.11 1.56 23.25
CA GLN A 54 -9.41 2.77 22.82
C GLN A 54 -10.02 3.25 21.49
N LYS A 55 -10.64 4.43 21.51
CA LYS A 55 -11.27 5.03 20.33
C LYS A 55 -10.35 5.97 19.56
N THR A 56 -9.25 6.42 20.17
CA THR A 56 -8.27 7.31 19.54
C THR A 56 -7.02 6.52 19.18
N ILE A 57 -6.64 6.56 17.90
CA ILE A 57 -5.40 5.97 17.37
C ILE A 57 -4.43 7.11 17.09
N ARG A 58 -3.22 7.03 17.63
CA ARG A 58 -2.13 7.94 17.33
C ARG A 58 -1.37 7.40 16.11
N TRP A 59 -1.47 8.14 15.03
CA TRP A 59 -0.83 7.85 13.76
C TRP A 59 0.40 8.75 13.56
N MET A 60 1.56 8.15 13.33
CA MET A 60 2.76 8.86 12.96
C MET A 60 3.17 8.47 11.54
N GLY A 61 3.37 9.46 10.69
CA GLY A 61 3.70 9.22 9.29
C GLY A 61 3.94 10.52 8.51
N THR A 62 4.19 10.38 7.23
CA THR A 62 4.48 11.50 6.32
C THR A 62 3.22 12.16 5.76
N TYR A 63 2.06 11.58 5.98
CA TYR A 63 0.76 12.11 5.54
C TYR A 63 -0.31 11.93 6.61
N ASP A 64 -1.30 12.83 6.60
CA ASP A 64 -2.43 12.81 7.53
C ASP A 64 -3.57 11.96 6.96
N LEU A 65 -3.98 10.94 7.71
CA LEU A 65 -5.15 10.12 7.35
C LEU A 65 -6.47 10.91 7.41
N ASN A 66 -6.50 12.02 8.15
CA ASN A 66 -7.68 12.89 8.23
C ASN A 66 -7.80 13.84 7.04
N GLU A 67 -6.78 13.91 6.17
CA GLU A 67 -6.79 14.81 5.03
C GLU A 67 -7.93 14.47 4.08
N LYS A 68 -8.63 15.52 3.65
CA LYS A 68 -9.74 15.37 2.71
C LYS A 68 -9.20 15.34 1.29
N LYS A 69 -9.70 14.41 0.50
CA LYS A 69 -9.53 14.41 -0.95
C LYS A 69 -10.76 15.07 -1.57
N GLY A 70 -10.71 16.40 -1.78
CA GLY A 70 -11.86 17.19 -2.13
C GLY A 70 -12.70 17.57 -0.90
N GLU A 71 -13.98 17.22 -0.89
CA GLU A 71 -14.88 17.52 0.23
C GLU A 71 -14.92 16.44 1.31
N ASP A 72 -14.53 15.22 0.97
CA ASP A 72 -14.72 14.05 1.80
C ASP A 72 -13.38 13.43 2.24
N LYS A 73 -13.37 12.81 3.41
CA LYS A 73 -12.28 11.92 3.87
C LYS A 73 -12.29 10.63 3.07
N SER A 74 -11.22 9.84 3.17
CA SER A 74 -11.20 8.49 2.61
C SER A 74 -12.34 7.63 3.18
N VAL A 75 -12.71 6.59 2.44
CA VAL A 75 -13.79 5.66 2.86
C VAL A 75 -13.48 5.05 4.22
N GLU A 76 -12.25 4.60 4.41
CA GLU A 76 -11.78 3.98 5.65
C GLU A 76 -11.89 4.94 6.83
N MET A 77 -11.46 6.19 6.65
CA MET A 77 -11.55 7.21 7.70
C MET A 77 -13.00 7.59 8.00
N THR A 78 -13.84 7.62 6.98
CA THR A 78 -15.27 7.89 7.17
C THR A 78 -15.93 6.78 7.98
N LEU A 79 -15.69 5.51 7.63
CA LEU A 79 -16.21 4.36 8.36
C LEU A 79 -15.69 4.34 9.81
N PHE A 80 -14.39 4.53 10.01
CA PHE A 80 -13.80 4.54 11.34
C PHE A 80 -14.39 5.64 12.22
N ASN A 81 -14.56 6.86 11.69
CA ASN A 81 -15.17 7.97 12.42
C ASN A 81 -16.65 7.70 12.72
N ASN A 82 -17.41 7.09 11.79
CA ASN A 82 -18.82 6.74 12.02
C ASN A 82 -18.99 5.70 13.14
N LYS A 83 -17.98 4.88 13.38
CA LYS A 83 -17.96 3.92 14.50
C LYS A 83 -17.40 4.51 15.81
N GLY A 84 -17.15 5.81 15.85
CA GLY A 84 -16.69 6.54 17.04
C GLY A 84 -15.16 6.63 17.16
N GLY A 85 -14.42 6.17 16.16
CA GLY A 85 -12.97 6.26 16.13
C GLY A 85 -12.44 7.64 15.77
N LYS A 86 -11.25 7.97 16.24
CA LYS A 86 -10.51 9.19 15.92
C LYS A 86 -9.05 8.85 15.62
N VAL A 87 -8.43 9.63 14.74
CA VAL A 87 -7.00 9.56 14.49
C VAL A 87 -6.35 10.87 14.90
N GLU A 88 -5.37 10.78 15.78
CA GLU A 88 -4.44 11.87 16.09
C GLU A 88 -3.19 11.69 15.26
N TYR A 89 -2.84 12.71 14.48
CA TYR A 89 -1.74 12.66 13.55
C TYR A 89 -0.51 13.40 14.06
N THR A 90 0.63 12.74 14.01
CA THR A 90 1.94 13.35 14.20
C THR A 90 2.72 13.27 12.89
N ARG A 91 3.00 14.44 12.32
CA ARG A 91 3.77 14.53 11.08
C ARG A 91 5.24 14.27 11.33
N VAL A 92 5.84 13.47 10.47
CA VAL A 92 7.30 13.28 10.37
C VAL A 92 7.77 13.53 8.94
N THR A 93 9.04 13.87 8.77
CA THR A 93 9.68 13.96 7.47
C THR A 93 10.39 12.65 7.12
N ASP A 94 10.70 12.44 5.84
CA ASP A 94 11.38 11.22 5.40
C ASP A 94 12.76 11.05 6.04
N SER A 95 13.46 12.16 6.30
CA SER A 95 14.81 12.16 6.90
C SER A 95 14.82 11.92 8.41
N GLU A 96 13.74 12.29 9.13
CA GLU A 96 13.71 12.32 10.60
C GLU A 96 12.78 11.28 11.21
N LYS A 97 12.01 10.56 10.38
CA LYS A 97 10.91 9.70 10.83
C LYS A 97 11.32 8.67 11.89
N PHE A 98 12.46 8.02 11.74
CA PHE A 98 12.91 7.02 12.71
C PHE A 98 13.53 7.64 13.95
N ASP A 99 14.18 8.79 13.84
CA ASP A 99 14.74 9.50 15.00
C ASP A 99 13.62 10.08 15.87
N GLN A 100 12.56 10.60 15.25
CA GLN A 100 11.39 11.08 15.97
C GLN A 100 10.62 9.92 16.65
N LEU A 101 10.48 8.78 15.96
CA LEU A 101 9.88 7.59 16.56
C LEU A 101 10.70 7.09 17.75
N ALA A 102 12.04 6.97 17.59
CA ALA A 102 12.93 6.56 18.67
C ALA A 102 12.85 7.51 19.86
N SER A 103 12.83 8.82 19.60
CA SER A 103 12.71 9.84 20.64
C SER A 103 11.41 9.73 21.41
N ALA A 104 10.28 9.51 20.72
CA ALA A 104 8.97 9.32 21.35
C ALA A 104 8.96 8.06 22.24
N ILE A 105 9.54 6.95 21.77
CA ILE A 105 9.63 5.69 22.51
C ILE A 105 10.50 5.86 23.75
N MET A 106 11.68 6.46 23.62
CA MET A 106 12.60 6.66 24.75
C MET A 106 12.02 7.63 25.80
N ALA A 107 11.34 8.67 25.36
CA ALA A 107 10.67 9.62 26.27
C ALA A 107 9.37 9.07 26.86
N GLN A 108 8.83 7.99 26.33
CA GLN A 108 7.50 7.44 26.68
C GLN A 108 6.39 8.50 26.54
N GLN A 109 6.55 9.42 25.58
CA GLN A 109 5.61 10.50 25.33
C GLN A 109 5.19 10.50 23.86
N ASN A 110 3.89 10.62 23.63
CA ASN A 110 3.30 10.65 22.29
C ASN A 110 3.74 9.45 21.40
N VAL A 111 4.02 8.32 22.03
CA VAL A 111 4.34 7.10 21.30
C VAL A 111 3.16 6.75 20.39
N PRO A 112 3.38 6.61 19.09
CA PRO A 112 2.28 6.27 18.19
C PRO A 112 1.76 4.84 18.45
N ASP A 113 0.46 4.65 18.22
CA ASP A 113 -0.12 3.30 18.21
C ASP A 113 0.14 2.62 16.87
N ILE A 114 0.22 3.42 15.80
CA ILE A 114 0.54 2.95 14.45
C ILE A 114 1.56 3.91 13.84
N PHE A 115 2.64 3.33 13.31
CA PHE A 115 3.59 4.00 12.45
C PHE A 115 3.42 3.44 11.03
N LYS A 116 3.33 4.32 10.04
CA LYS A 116 3.23 3.89 8.64
C LYS A 116 4.48 3.09 8.28
N TYR A 117 4.30 1.95 7.59
CA TYR A 117 5.43 1.26 7.00
C TYR A 117 6.17 2.17 6.04
N GLU A 118 7.47 2.27 6.26
CA GLU A 118 8.38 3.04 5.44
C GLU A 118 9.56 2.17 5.03
N TRP A 119 10.16 2.50 3.90
CA TRP A 119 11.39 1.85 3.48
C TRP A 119 12.44 1.94 4.59
N MET A 120 13.17 0.86 4.82
CA MET A 120 14.12 0.66 5.93
C MET A 120 13.47 0.46 7.33
N ALA A 121 12.15 0.39 7.44
CA ALA A 121 11.52 0.05 8.71
C ALA A 121 11.81 -1.40 9.11
N PHE A 122 11.68 -2.32 8.17
CA PHE A 122 11.94 -3.74 8.38
C PHE A 122 13.18 -4.18 7.56
N PRO A 123 14.09 -4.97 8.11
CA PRO A 123 14.13 -5.45 9.51
C PRO A 123 14.84 -4.47 10.47
N ALA A 124 15.46 -3.40 9.97
CA ALA A 124 16.41 -2.58 10.70
C ALA A 124 15.85 -1.96 11.99
N GLN A 125 14.64 -1.45 11.96
CA GLN A 125 14.04 -0.79 13.14
C GLN A 125 13.37 -1.80 14.07
N VAL A 126 12.97 -2.97 13.57
CA VAL A 126 12.51 -4.10 14.39
C VAL A 126 13.66 -4.60 15.27
N LEU A 127 14.88 -4.73 14.73
CA LEU A 127 16.07 -5.10 15.47
C LEU A 127 16.48 -4.11 16.58
N LYS A 128 15.94 -2.90 16.54
CA LYS A 128 16.10 -1.86 17.56
C LYS A 128 14.93 -1.81 18.55
N ASP A 129 14.06 -2.82 18.56
CA ASP A 129 12.86 -2.89 19.39
C ASP A 129 11.88 -1.71 19.23
N MET A 130 11.89 -1.07 18.05
CA MET A 130 11.02 0.07 17.77
C MET A 130 9.59 -0.35 17.36
N TYR A 131 9.40 -1.60 17.00
CA TYR A 131 8.12 -2.16 16.60
C TYR A 131 7.80 -3.42 17.40
N GLN A 132 6.51 -3.65 17.62
CA GLN A 132 6.01 -4.86 18.24
C GLN A 132 5.41 -5.81 17.21
N PRO A 133 5.43 -7.12 17.45
CA PRO A 133 4.70 -8.07 16.61
C PRO A 133 3.21 -7.73 16.54
N VAL A 134 2.61 -7.97 15.38
CA VAL A 134 1.19 -7.71 15.13
C VAL A 134 0.31 -8.96 15.22
N ASP A 135 0.89 -10.14 15.45
CA ASP A 135 0.18 -11.42 15.47
C ASP A 135 -0.91 -11.51 16.54
N ASP A 136 -0.74 -10.80 17.66
CA ASP A 136 -1.77 -10.76 18.72
C ASP A 136 -2.95 -9.84 18.37
N ILE A 137 -2.83 -9.07 17.28
CA ILE A 137 -3.81 -8.07 16.84
C ILE A 137 -4.45 -8.50 15.51
N VAL A 138 -3.64 -9.08 14.62
CA VAL A 138 -4.02 -9.45 13.26
C VAL A 138 -3.94 -10.96 13.09
N ASN A 139 -5.03 -11.57 12.68
CA ASN A 139 -5.05 -12.95 12.22
C ASN A 139 -4.89 -12.98 10.70
N PHE A 140 -3.68 -13.22 10.19
CA PHE A 140 -3.40 -13.28 8.75
C PHE A 140 -4.01 -14.50 8.04
N ASP A 141 -4.56 -15.45 8.78
CA ASP A 141 -5.29 -16.58 8.20
C ASP A 141 -6.79 -16.24 7.96
N ASP A 142 -7.25 -15.09 8.41
CA ASP A 142 -8.58 -14.61 8.10
C ASP A 142 -8.68 -14.29 6.59
N PRO A 143 -9.77 -14.70 5.91
CA PRO A 143 -10.00 -14.43 4.48
C PRO A 143 -9.83 -12.97 4.06
N LEU A 144 -10.02 -12.03 5.00
CA LEU A 144 -9.78 -10.60 4.78
C LEU A 144 -8.35 -10.28 4.31
N TRP A 145 -7.38 -11.08 4.75
CA TRP A 145 -5.96 -10.86 4.44
C TRP A 145 -5.46 -11.68 3.24
N ALA A 146 -6.34 -12.47 2.60
CA ALA A 146 -5.94 -13.41 1.55
C ALA A 146 -5.11 -12.74 0.44
N ASP A 147 -5.52 -11.56 0.00
CA ASP A 147 -4.87 -10.83 -1.11
C ASP A 147 -3.49 -10.28 -0.74
N VAL A 148 -3.23 -10.04 0.54
CA VAL A 148 -1.99 -9.42 1.02
C VAL A 148 -1.14 -10.34 1.90
N LYS A 149 -1.61 -11.55 2.20
CA LYS A 149 -0.91 -12.51 3.05
C LYS A 149 0.50 -12.82 2.56
N THR A 150 0.66 -13.07 1.28
CA THR A 150 1.99 -13.33 0.68
C THR A 150 2.95 -12.17 0.88
N ALA A 151 2.45 -10.93 0.89
CA ALA A 151 3.25 -9.76 1.21
C ALA A 151 3.56 -9.69 2.71
N ALA A 152 2.59 -9.98 3.57
CA ALA A 152 2.78 -10.01 5.03
C ALA A 152 3.87 -11.01 5.45
N ASP A 153 3.88 -12.20 4.83
CA ASP A 153 4.85 -13.25 5.09
C ASP A 153 6.30 -12.87 4.76
N LYS A 154 6.53 -11.77 4.03
CA LYS A 154 7.88 -11.21 3.79
C LYS A 154 8.41 -10.39 4.97
N PHE A 155 7.55 -10.00 5.89
CA PHE A 155 7.89 -9.16 7.04
C PHE A 155 7.89 -9.96 8.35
N VAL A 156 8.39 -11.20 8.28
CA VAL A 156 8.50 -12.13 9.43
C VAL A 156 9.92 -12.13 9.96
N MET A 157 10.08 -11.98 11.27
CA MET A 157 11.33 -12.14 11.98
C MET A 157 11.09 -12.90 13.28
N GLY A 158 11.92 -13.90 13.55
CA GLY A 158 11.74 -14.76 14.73
C GLY A 158 10.37 -15.47 14.78
N GLY A 159 9.76 -15.74 13.61
CA GLY A 159 8.44 -16.37 13.51
C GLY A 159 7.27 -15.43 13.85
N LYS A 160 7.50 -14.12 13.88
CA LYS A 160 6.48 -13.10 14.16
C LYS A 160 6.39 -12.09 13.04
N HIS A 161 5.17 -11.64 12.71
CA HIS A 161 4.92 -10.56 11.75
C HIS A 161 5.05 -9.20 12.42
N TYR A 162 5.63 -8.24 11.71
CA TYR A 162 5.83 -6.87 12.18
C TYR A 162 5.16 -5.82 11.30
N VAL A 163 4.66 -6.22 10.15
CA VAL A 163 3.96 -5.34 9.22
C VAL A 163 2.63 -5.99 8.84
N ALA A 164 1.57 -5.20 8.90
CA ALA A 164 0.26 -5.58 8.39
C ALA A 164 -0.02 -4.78 7.11
N PRO A 165 0.34 -5.31 5.92
CA PRO A 165 0.06 -4.64 4.66
C PRO A 165 -1.45 -4.68 4.39
N ILE A 166 -2.06 -3.51 4.12
CA ILE A 166 -3.48 -3.41 3.76
C ILE A 166 -3.69 -3.40 2.25
N SER A 167 -2.63 -3.08 1.51
CA SER A 167 -2.57 -3.10 0.05
C SER A 167 -1.12 -3.11 -0.40
N PHE A 168 -0.88 -3.52 -1.60
CA PHE A 168 0.40 -3.27 -2.26
C PHE A 168 0.15 -2.82 -3.70
N THR A 169 1.04 -1.98 -4.17
CA THR A 169 1.05 -1.53 -5.55
C THR A 169 2.40 -1.86 -6.16
N VAL A 170 2.40 -2.16 -7.44
CA VAL A 170 3.66 -2.33 -8.17
C VAL A 170 4.31 -0.96 -8.26
N GLY A 171 5.48 -0.80 -7.62
CA GLY A 171 6.20 0.47 -7.58
C GLY A 171 7.05 0.72 -8.83
N THR A 172 7.46 -0.34 -9.52
CA THR A 172 8.28 -0.27 -10.72
C THR A 172 7.76 -1.26 -11.74
N LEU A 173 7.49 -0.77 -12.93
CA LEU A 173 7.10 -1.58 -14.09
C LEU A 173 8.13 -1.37 -15.19
N MET A 174 8.47 -2.43 -15.89
CA MET A 174 9.11 -2.33 -17.17
C MET A 174 8.01 -2.33 -18.24
N MET A 175 8.10 -1.38 -19.15
CA MET A 175 7.24 -1.31 -20.34
C MET A 175 8.13 -1.36 -21.56
N TYR A 176 7.68 -2.04 -22.58
CA TYR A 176 8.33 -2.11 -23.87
C TYR A 176 7.27 -2.02 -24.98
N ASP A 177 7.70 -1.67 -26.16
CA ASP A 177 6.86 -1.59 -27.35
C ASP A 177 7.02 -2.90 -28.13
N GLN A 178 5.95 -3.68 -28.18
CA GLN A 178 5.96 -4.99 -28.84
C GLN A 178 6.21 -4.85 -30.35
N ASP A 179 5.66 -3.80 -30.97
CA ASP A 179 5.87 -3.58 -32.42
C ASP A 179 7.34 -3.31 -32.73
N VAL A 180 8.07 -2.66 -31.81
CA VAL A 180 9.52 -2.44 -31.94
C VAL A 180 10.28 -3.75 -31.75
N ILE A 181 9.95 -4.54 -30.74
CA ILE A 181 10.56 -5.85 -30.49
C ILE A 181 10.42 -6.72 -31.74
N ASP A 182 9.22 -6.83 -32.29
CA ASP A 182 8.93 -7.64 -33.46
C ASP A 182 9.63 -7.12 -34.73
N ALA A 183 9.64 -5.80 -34.93
CA ALA A 183 10.26 -5.18 -36.11
C ALA A 183 11.78 -5.33 -36.14
N GLU A 184 12.42 -5.28 -34.97
CA GLU A 184 13.87 -5.43 -34.84
C GLU A 184 14.31 -6.90 -34.69
N GLY A 185 13.35 -7.84 -34.58
CA GLY A 185 13.61 -9.28 -34.43
C GLY A 185 14.26 -9.65 -33.12
N LEU A 186 13.99 -8.85 -32.06
CA LEU A 186 14.55 -9.06 -30.73
C LEU A 186 13.76 -10.13 -29.96
N ASP A 187 14.40 -10.73 -28.97
CA ASP A 187 13.73 -11.64 -28.06
C ASP A 187 12.61 -10.93 -27.28
N ASP A 188 11.45 -11.57 -27.14
CA ASP A 188 10.34 -11.00 -26.38
C ASP A 188 10.65 -11.01 -24.87
N PRO A 189 10.70 -9.82 -24.21
CA PRO A 189 10.98 -9.72 -22.77
C PRO A 189 10.01 -10.53 -21.91
N TYR A 190 8.74 -10.65 -22.31
CA TYR A 190 7.75 -11.42 -21.58
C TYR A 190 8.02 -12.93 -21.70
N GLU A 191 8.37 -13.43 -22.87
CA GLU A 191 8.74 -14.83 -23.05
C GLU A 191 10.02 -15.18 -22.26
N LEU A 192 11.02 -14.32 -22.29
CA LEU A 192 12.23 -14.47 -21.47
C LEU A 192 11.89 -14.54 -19.96
N TYR A 193 10.97 -13.69 -19.52
CA TYR A 193 10.49 -13.72 -18.13
C TYR A 193 9.78 -15.02 -17.79
N GLN A 194 8.90 -15.53 -18.64
CA GLN A 194 8.16 -16.78 -18.41
C GLN A 194 9.11 -17.99 -18.34
N ASN A 195 10.19 -17.95 -19.07
CA ASN A 195 11.22 -19.00 -19.12
C ASN A 195 12.28 -18.86 -18.01
N ASN A 196 12.19 -17.86 -17.11
CA ASN A 196 13.22 -17.48 -16.12
C ASN A 196 14.57 -17.10 -16.76
N GLU A 197 14.52 -16.60 -17.98
CA GLU A 197 15.68 -16.14 -18.75
C GLU A 197 15.80 -14.62 -18.77
N TRP A 198 14.84 -13.88 -18.17
CA TRP A 198 14.93 -12.44 -18.00
C TRP A 198 15.97 -12.11 -16.92
N ASN A 199 17.20 -11.84 -17.35
CA ASN A 199 18.35 -11.52 -16.52
C ASN A 199 19.18 -10.39 -17.15
N TRP A 200 20.23 -9.94 -16.46
CA TRP A 200 21.06 -8.85 -16.94
C TRP A 200 21.80 -9.15 -18.24
N ASP A 201 22.21 -10.38 -18.47
CA ASP A 201 22.94 -10.78 -19.68
C ASP A 201 22.02 -10.71 -20.89
N ASN A 202 20.86 -11.36 -20.83
CA ASN A 202 19.89 -11.35 -21.94
C ASN A 202 19.33 -9.93 -22.19
N TRP A 203 19.11 -9.13 -21.13
CA TRP A 203 18.74 -7.73 -21.30
C TRP A 203 19.83 -6.93 -22.00
N TYR A 204 21.10 -7.13 -21.62
CA TYR A 204 22.24 -6.44 -22.24
C TYR A 204 22.41 -6.83 -23.70
N ASP A 205 22.30 -8.12 -24.01
CA ASP A 205 22.44 -8.65 -25.38
C ASP A 205 21.34 -8.07 -26.28
N MET A 206 20.08 -8.08 -25.82
CA MET A 206 18.95 -7.50 -26.53
C MET A 206 19.15 -5.99 -26.78
N MET A 207 19.61 -5.23 -25.78
CA MET A 207 19.86 -3.79 -25.93
C MET A 207 21.04 -3.51 -26.88
N SER A 208 22.08 -4.36 -26.85
CA SER A 208 23.25 -4.24 -27.73
C SER A 208 22.86 -4.53 -29.17
N GLU A 209 22.03 -5.53 -29.41
CA GLU A 209 21.48 -5.84 -30.73
C GLU A 209 20.64 -4.70 -31.28
N PHE A 210 19.70 -4.18 -30.47
CA PHE A 210 18.88 -3.03 -30.83
C PHE A 210 19.74 -1.84 -31.26
N VAL A 211 20.77 -1.50 -30.50
CA VAL A 211 21.66 -0.37 -30.82
C VAL A 211 22.47 -0.66 -32.10
N SER A 212 22.89 -1.91 -32.32
CA SER A 212 23.65 -2.26 -33.51
C SER A 212 22.84 -2.23 -34.80
N ASN A 213 21.53 -2.44 -34.70
CA ASN A 213 20.57 -2.36 -35.79
C ASN A 213 20.14 -0.94 -36.12
N ALA A 214 20.41 0.03 -35.22
CA ALA A 214 20.05 1.41 -35.43
C ALA A 214 20.77 1.99 -36.67
N PRO A 215 20.09 2.74 -37.54
CA PRO A 215 20.73 3.40 -38.67
C PRO A 215 21.85 4.31 -38.19
N ALA A 216 22.99 4.27 -38.87
CA ALA A 216 24.07 5.20 -38.60
C ALA A 216 23.62 6.61 -39.06
N ASP A 217 23.58 7.58 -38.14
CA ASP A 217 23.33 8.99 -38.42
C ASP A 217 24.41 9.61 -39.35
#